data_af1a1bfeb6d0198b42cc090b562393cd
#
_entry.id   af1a1bfeb6d0198b42cc090b562393cd
#
_cell.length_a   1.000
_cell.length_b   1.000
_cell.length_c   1.000
_cell.angle_alpha   90.00
_cell.angle_beta   90.00
_cell.angle_gamma   90.00
#
_symmetry.space_group_name_H-M   'P 1'
#
loop_
_entity.id
_entity.type
_entity.pdbx_description
1 polymer ?
#
loop_
_entity_poly.entity_id
_entity_poly.type
_entity_poly.pdbx_seq_one_letter_code
_entity_poly.pdbx_strand_id
1 'polypeptide(L)'
;AAGERAYTITPFDLLTAAALVVFAEVAVDVAVLEVGMGGRWDATSATDPVAVAITGIGLDHTRILGDTFEAIAGEKAAVIKPGRLVVLGEGTHEASVQRVMDTRCGECGLVPLVVSHSTTKVPAHVGDTVEFSCTTPRAIYISSMVKPAYQPQNAACAIMLCEGYLGRELDHDKLDASLMGCPTPGRFDVLGTDPLKLIDACHNPQSCENFVSALDEIDPCVENRPTLLCAALADKDVAGIVDVLIPAFPRVVVTQTD
;
A
#
# COMPACT_ATOMS: atom_id res chain seq x y z
N ALA A 1 31.09 20.97 -6.82
CA ALA A 1 30.09 21.16 -7.86
C ALA A 1 29.29 19.85 -7.97
N ALA A 2 28.08 19.81 -7.44
CA ALA A 2 27.13 18.71 -7.70
C ALA A 2 26.77 18.82 -9.19
N GLY A 3 27.24 17.85 -10.00
CA GLY A 3 26.93 17.82 -11.40
C GLY A 3 25.40 17.70 -11.57
N GLU A 4 24.81 18.58 -12.36
CA GLU A 4 23.44 18.45 -12.82
C GLU A 4 23.31 17.07 -13.50
N ARG A 5 22.61 16.13 -12.86
CA ARG A 5 22.17 14.92 -13.56
C ARG A 5 21.17 15.37 -14.62
N ALA A 6 21.46 15.07 -15.87
CA ALA A 6 20.49 15.26 -16.94
C ALA A 6 19.23 14.46 -16.57
N TYR A 7 18.15 15.16 -16.20
CA TYR A 7 16.88 14.54 -15.87
C TYR A 7 16.21 14.13 -17.20
N THR A 8 15.84 12.87 -17.29
CA THR A 8 15.06 12.36 -18.42
C THR A 8 13.60 12.28 -18.00
N ILE A 9 12.73 13.03 -18.67
CA ILE A 9 11.29 12.99 -18.45
C ILE A 9 10.78 11.58 -18.77
N THR A 10 10.10 10.98 -17.84
CA THR A 10 9.50 9.64 -17.98
C THR A 10 8.02 9.74 -18.38
N PRO A 11 7.42 8.66 -18.90
CA PRO A 11 5.96 8.61 -19.09
C PRO A 11 5.17 8.89 -17.81
N PHE A 12 5.66 8.45 -16.65
CA PHE A 12 5.03 8.71 -15.35
C PHE A 12 5.01 10.21 -15.02
N ASP A 13 6.11 10.93 -15.28
CA ASP A 13 6.17 12.39 -15.08
C ASP A 13 5.13 13.11 -15.95
N LEU A 14 5.02 12.72 -17.23
CA LEU A 14 4.05 13.31 -18.13
C LEU A 14 2.60 13.04 -17.73
N LEU A 15 2.29 11.80 -17.34
CA LEU A 15 0.96 11.43 -16.87
C LEU A 15 0.60 12.15 -15.58
N THR A 16 1.53 12.24 -14.62
CA THR A 16 1.34 12.98 -13.37
C THR A 16 1.07 14.45 -13.64
N ALA A 17 1.88 15.08 -14.50
CA ALA A 17 1.69 16.49 -14.86
C ALA A 17 0.33 16.72 -15.55
N ALA A 18 -0.04 15.85 -16.49
CA ALA A 18 -1.33 15.91 -17.18
C ALA A 18 -2.51 15.74 -16.20
N ALA A 19 -2.41 14.79 -15.27
CA ALA A 19 -3.44 14.58 -14.26
C ALA A 19 -3.61 15.82 -13.36
N LEU A 20 -2.52 16.44 -12.92
CA LEU A 20 -2.56 17.65 -12.10
C LEU A 20 -3.21 18.83 -12.85
N VAL A 21 -2.95 18.98 -14.16
CA VAL A 21 -3.61 20.00 -15.00
C VAL A 21 -5.11 19.72 -15.07
N VAL A 22 -5.52 18.48 -15.35
CA VAL A 22 -6.95 18.11 -15.40
C VAL A 22 -7.63 18.34 -14.05
N PHE A 23 -7.00 17.95 -12.93
CA PHE A 23 -7.56 18.17 -11.59
C PHE A 23 -7.76 19.65 -11.29
N ALA A 24 -6.84 20.50 -11.73
CA ALA A 24 -6.98 21.95 -11.60
C ALA A 24 -8.10 22.52 -12.49
N GLU A 25 -8.23 22.05 -13.74
CA GLU A 25 -9.26 22.49 -14.68
C GLU A 25 -10.68 22.11 -14.23
N VAL A 26 -10.84 20.88 -13.69
CA VAL A 26 -12.15 20.42 -13.19
C VAL A 26 -12.41 20.84 -11.75
N ALA A 27 -11.45 21.52 -11.11
CA ALA A 27 -11.53 22.03 -9.74
C ALA A 27 -11.94 20.96 -8.73
N VAL A 28 -11.17 19.84 -8.67
CA VAL A 28 -11.44 18.77 -7.70
C VAL A 28 -11.31 19.27 -6.27
N ASP A 29 -12.19 18.83 -5.37
CA ASP A 29 -12.13 19.17 -3.94
C ASP A 29 -10.92 18.55 -3.25
N VAL A 30 -10.55 17.33 -3.64
CA VAL A 30 -9.42 16.57 -3.09
C VAL A 30 -8.74 15.78 -4.20
N ALA A 31 -7.41 15.84 -4.25
CA ALA A 31 -6.59 14.96 -5.08
C ALA A 31 -5.84 13.97 -4.17
N VAL A 32 -5.99 12.67 -4.44
CA VAL A 32 -5.22 11.62 -3.80
C VAL A 32 -4.12 11.18 -4.76
N LEU A 33 -2.86 11.36 -4.35
CA LEU A 33 -1.70 11.10 -5.18
C LEU A 33 -0.90 9.92 -4.63
N GLU A 34 -0.81 8.85 -5.41
CA GLU A 34 0.07 7.73 -5.10
C GLU A 34 1.47 7.98 -5.66
N VAL A 35 2.48 7.82 -4.81
CA VAL A 35 3.90 7.92 -5.21
C VAL A 35 4.25 6.75 -6.12
N GLY A 36 4.81 7.03 -7.28
CA GLY A 36 5.25 5.98 -8.21
C GLY A 36 6.48 5.22 -7.69
N MET A 37 7.51 5.95 -7.25
CA MET A 37 8.74 5.33 -6.73
C MET A 37 9.46 6.24 -5.71
N GLY A 38 9.81 5.67 -4.56
CA GLY A 38 10.56 6.36 -3.52
C GLY A 38 9.74 7.48 -2.87
N GLY A 39 9.91 8.70 -3.31
CA GLY A 39 9.23 9.88 -2.81
C GLY A 39 10.00 11.17 -3.06
N ARG A 40 11.30 11.20 -2.74
CA ARG A 40 12.13 12.40 -2.85
C ARG A 40 12.12 13.05 -4.23
N TRP A 41 12.20 12.24 -5.28
CA TRP A 41 12.33 12.66 -6.67
C TRP A 41 11.13 12.24 -7.52
N ASP A 42 10.07 11.75 -6.87
CA ASP A 42 8.85 11.35 -7.57
C ASP A 42 8.09 12.58 -8.09
N ALA A 43 7.48 12.44 -9.27
CA ALA A 43 6.73 13.53 -9.90
C ALA A 43 5.60 14.07 -9.00
N THR A 44 4.96 13.22 -8.20
CA THR A 44 3.92 13.64 -7.25
C THR A 44 4.45 14.56 -6.16
N SER A 45 5.75 14.49 -5.84
CA SER A 45 6.40 15.34 -4.83
C SER A 45 6.61 16.80 -5.27
N ALA A 46 6.33 17.11 -6.55
CA ALA A 46 6.26 18.49 -7.04
C ALA A 46 5.06 19.25 -6.44
N THR A 47 4.05 18.53 -5.93
CA THR A 47 2.90 19.12 -5.25
C THR A 47 3.25 19.51 -3.82
N ASP A 48 2.35 20.28 -3.20
CA ASP A 48 2.42 20.63 -1.78
C ASP A 48 1.26 19.98 -1.03
N PRO A 49 1.37 18.69 -0.65
CA PRO A 49 0.28 17.95 -0.04
C PRO A 49 -0.08 18.49 1.33
N VAL A 50 -1.36 18.51 1.69
CA VAL A 50 -1.85 18.90 3.02
C VAL A 50 -1.71 17.76 4.04
N ALA A 51 -1.70 16.53 3.55
CA ALA A 51 -1.58 15.32 4.34
C ALA A 51 -0.75 14.25 3.60
N VAL A 52 0.00 13.47 4.34
CA VAL A 52 0.89 12.41 3.83
C VAL A 52 0.66 11.15 4.64
N ALA A 53 0.57 10.01 3.96
CA ALA A 53 0.60 8.69 4.59
C ALA A 53 1.79 7.89 4.08
N ILE A 54 2.52 7.23 4.98
CA ILE A 54 3.51 6.21 4.65
C ILE A 54 3.00 4.90 5.25
N THR A 55 2.49 4.03 4.39
CA THR A 55 1.81 2.80 4.81
C THR A 55 2.76 1.73 5.29
N GLY A 56 3.97 1.67 4.68
CA GLY A 56 4.99 0.72 5.05
C GLY A 56 6.24 0.83 4.19
N ILE A 57 7.27 0.12 4.61
CA ILE A 57 8.57 0.02 3.93
C ILE A 57 8.83 -1.45 3.63
N GLY A 58 9.17 -1.74 2.39
CA GLY A 58 9.58 -3.06 1.92
C GLY A 58 10.81 -2.95 1.02
N LEU A 59 11.54 -4.04 0.84
CA LEU A 59 12.67 -4.12 -0.08
C LEU A 59 12.13 -4.24 -1.51
N ASP A 60 11.98 -3.12 -2.19
CA ASP A 60 11.65 -3.05 -3.61
C ASP A 60 12.46 -1.92 -4.27
N HIS A 61 12.66 -2.03 -5.56
CA HIS A 61 13.46 -1.05 -6.33
C HIS A 61 14.86 -0.81 -5.75
N THR A 62 15.47 -1.83 -5.15
CA THR A 62 16.73 -1.73 -4.39
C THR A 62 17.88 -1.16 -5.21
N ARG A 63 17.90 -1.35 -6.53
CA ARG A 63 18.91 -0.78 -7.44
C ARG A 63 18.88 0.77 -7.50
N ILE A 64 17.74 1.37 -7.14
CA ILE A 64 17.51 2.82 -7.25
C ILE A 64 17.44 3.47 -5.87
N LEU A 65 16.67 2.83 -4.95
CA LEU A 65 16.36 3.40 -3.64
C LEU A 65 17.35 2.99 -2.55
N GLY A 66 18.22 2.02 -2.83
CA GLY A 66 19.13 1.41 -1.85
C GLY A 66 18.67 0.03 -1.40
N ASP A 67 19.58 -0.72 -0.80
CA ASP A 67 19.46 -2.13 -0.45
C ASP A 67 19.12 -2.37 1.02
N THR A 68 18.82 -1.32 1.78
CA THR A 68 18.43 -1.39 3.19
C THR A 68 17.08 -0.73 3.43
N PHE A 69 16.40 -1.18 4.49
CA PHE A 69 15.13 -0.57 4.92
C PHE A 69 15.30 0.91 5.23
N GLU A 70 16.42 1.31 5.86
CA GLU A 70 16.70 2.70 6.21
C GLU A 70 16.89 3.58 4.97
N ALA A 71 17.57 3.09 3.94
CA ALA A 71 17.77 3.83 2.70
C ALA A 71 16.42 4.08 2.00
N ILE A 72 15.61 3.04 1.84
CA ILE A 72 14.29 3.13 1.24
C ILE A 72 13.36 4.02 2.08
N ALA A 73 13.41 3.87 3.42
CA ALA A 73 12.66 4.71 4.35
C ALA A 73 13.02 6.19 4.19
N GLY A 74 14.32 6.51 4.03
CA GLY A 74 14.79 7.87 3.82
C GLY A 74 14.28 8.52 2.53
N GLU A 75 14.20 7.73 1.44
CA GLU A 75 13.63 8.19 0.17
C GLU A 75 12.12 8.41 0.27
N LYS A 76 11.40 7.50 0.94
CA LYS A 76 9.95 7.65 1.15
C LYS A 76 9.62 8.76 2.15
N ALA A 77 10.35 8.88 3.25
CA ALA A 77 10.15 9.92 4.25
C ALA A 77 10.34 11.35 3.70
N ALA A 78 11.04 11.51 2.58
CA ALA A 78 11.26 12.83 1.95
C ALA A 78 9.95 13.52 1.50
N VAL A 79 8.83 12.82 1.35
CA VAL A 79 7.52 13.43 1.09
C VAL A 79 6.95 14.19 2.29
N ILE A 80 7.46 13.91 3.51
CA ILE A 80 7.07 14.62 4.73
C ILE A 80 7.64 16.05 4.68
N LYS A 81 6.76 17.03 4.74
CA LYS A 81 7.10 18.47 4.71
C LYS A 81 6.60 19.17 5.97
N PRO A 82 7.21 20.28 6.41
CA PRO A 82 6.77 21.04 7.58
C PRO A 82 5.30 21.46 7.52
N GLY A 83 4.60 21.41 8.66
CA GLY A 83 3.22 21.85 8.79
C GLY A 83 2.18 20.93 8.16
N ARG A 84 2.52 19.69 7.82
CA ARG A 84 1.61 18.72 7.19
C ARG A 84 1.10 17.69 8.19
N LEU A 85 -0.09 17.18 7.95
CA LEU A 85 -0.57 15.98 8.63
C LEU A 85 0.25 14.79 8.15
N VAL A 86 0.80 14.00 9.07
CA VAL A 86 1.57 12.81 8.75
C VAL A 86 0.94 11.61 9.45
N VAL A 87 0.67 10.57 8.68
CA VAL A 87 0.20 9.28 9.18
C VAL A 87 1.24 8.20 8.84
N LEU A 88 1.66 7.45 9.84
CA LEU A 88 2.58 6.32 9.70
C LEU A 88 1.82 5.02 9.91
N GLY A 89 1.72 4.21 8.88
CA GLY A 89 1.10 2.90 8.92
C GLY A 89 1.95 1.86 9.65
N GLU A 90 1.35 0.73 9.99
CA GLU A 90 2.00 -0.35 10.75
C GLU A 90 3.24 -0.91 10.07
N GLY A 91 3.30 -0.92 8.75
CA GLY A 91 4.49 -1.31 7.99
C GLY A 91 5.71 -0.38 8.18
N THR A 92 5.61 0.67 9.02
CA THR A 92 6.74 1.53 9.40
C THR A 92 7.27 1.27 10.81
N HIS A 93 6.71 0.31 11.54
CA HIS A 93 7.01 0.06 12.96
C HIS A 93 8.32 -0.72 13.20
N GLU A 94 8.96 -1.22 12.16
CA GLU A 94 10.31 -1.80 12.29
C GLU A 94 11.26 -0.72 12.84
N ALA A 95 12.07 -1.09 13.86
CA ALA A 95 12.81 -0.12 14.67
C ALA A 95 13.81 0.75 13.88
N SER A 96 14.40 0.22 12.82
CA SER A 96 15.32 0.97 11.95
C SER A 96 14.56 1.98 11.10
N VAL A 97 13.40 1.59 10.56
CA VAL A 97 12.49 2.43 9.78
C VAL A 97 11.91 3.53 10.66
N GLN A 98 11.42 3.18 11.85
CA GLN A 98 10.84 4.13 12.79
C GLN A 98 11.82 5.26 13.12
N ARG A 99 13.10 4.94 13.38
CA ARG A 99 14.13 5.97 13.62
C ARG A 99 14.26 6.98 12.46
N VAL A 100 14.16 6.50 11.21
CA VAL A 100 14.22 7.38 10.04
C VAL A 100 12.98 8.27 9.99
N MET A 101 11.79 7.72 10.23
CA MET A 101 10.53 8.48 10.26
C MET A 101 10.53 9.53 11.38
N ASP A 102 10.95 9.15 12.59
CA ASP A 102 11.05 10.06 13.74
C ASP A 102 12.04 11.19 13.48
N THR A 103 13.20 10.86 12.90
CA THR A 103 14.20 11.88 12.51
C THR A 103 13.59 12.86 11.52
N ARG A 104 12.93 12.37 10.48
CA ARG A 104 12.34 13.24 9.45
C ARG A 104 11.19 14.08 10.00
N CYS A 105 10.33 13.51 10.81
CA CYS A 105 9.25 14.25 11.48
C CYS A 105 9.82 15.32 12.42
N GLY A 106 10.87 15.00 13.19
CA GLY A 106 11.58 15.96 14.05
C GLY A 106 12.19 17.12 13.27
N GLU A 107 12.85 16.86 12.13
CA GLU A 107 13.38 17.90 11.23
C GLU A 107 12.28 18.84 10.73
N CYS A 108 11.07 18.32 10.53
CA CYS A 108 9.91 19.09 10.09
C CYS A 108 9.12 19.73 11.25
N GLY A 109 9.49 19.48 12.51
CA GLY A 109 8.78 19.96 13.70
C GLY A 109 7.38 19.34 13.86
N LEU A 110 7.21 18.07 13.46
CA LEU A 110 5.94 17.37 13.42
C LEU A 110 5.91 16.20 14.42
N VAL A 111 4.70 15.90 14.88
CA VAL A 111 4.39 14.64 15.57
C VAL A 111 3.46 13.83 14.66
N PRO A 112 3.88 12.67 14.17
CA PRO A 112 3.03 11.87 13.29
C PRO A 112 1.91 11.18 14.06
N LEU A 113 0.81 10.88 13.39
CA LEU A 113 -0.18 9.92 13.84
C LEU A 113 0.30 8.53 13.47
N VAL A 114 0.39 7.65 14.45
CA VAL A 114 0.84 6.26 14.26
C VAL A 114 -0.36 5.34 14.28
N VAL A 115 -0.50 4.54 13.23
CA VAL A 115 -1.64 3.64 13.06
C VAL A 115 -1.45 2.37 13.88
N SER A 116 -2.53 1.92 14.49
CA SER A 116 -2.66 0.59 15.06
C SER A 116 -4.08 0.08 14.83
N HIS A 117 -4.22 -1.18 14.43
CA HIS A 117 -5.50 -1.84 14.27
C HIS A 117 -5.53 -3.18 15.00
N SER A 118 -6.72 -3.74 15.11
CA SER A 118 -6.92 -5.11 15.59
C SER A 118 -7.92 -5.80 14.68
N THR A 119 -7.53 -6.91 14.08
CA THR A 119 -8.44 -7.79 13.35
C THR A 119 -9.23 -8.62 14.34
N THR A 120 -10.55 -8.52 14.30
CA THR A 120 -11.46 -9.21 15.23
C THR A 120 -12.06 -10.45 14.61
N LYS A 121 -12.11 -10.54 13.28
CA LYS A 121 -12.55 -11.72 12.54
C LYS A 121 -11.81 -11.79 11.21
N VAL A 122 -11.27 -12.96 10.91
CA VAL A 122 -10.66 -13.27 9.60
C VAL A 122 -11.68 -13.92 8.67
N PRO A 123 -11.55 -13.79 7.34
CA PRO A 123 -12.40 -14.50 6.38
C PRO A 123 -12.26 -16.00 6.55
N ALA A 124 -13.38 -16.74 6.50
CA ALA A 124 -13.37 -18.19 6.49
C ALA A 124 -13.31 -18.77 5.07
N HIS A 125 -13.76 -17.99 4.08
CA HIS A 125 -13.72 -18.33 2.65
C HIS A 125 -13.32 -17.11 1.84
N VAL A 126 -12.82 -17.36 0.63
CA VAL A 126 -12.54 -16.27 -0.33
C VAL A 126 -13.85 -15.54 -0.64
N GLY A 127 -13.87 -14.24 -0.44
CA GLY A 127 -15.07 -13.41 -0.61
C GLY A 127 -15.82 -13.09 0.68
N ASP A 128 -15.46 -13.70 1.81
CA ASP A 128 -15.99 -13.32 3.12
C ASP A 128 -15.40 -11.99 3.59
N THR A 129 -16.00 -11.44 4.65
CA THR A 129 -15.55 -10.20 5.27
C THR A 129 -14.46 -10.43 6.31
N VAL A 130 -13.48 -9.54 6.35
CA VAL A 130 -12.63 -9.30 7.52
C VAL A 130 -13.27 -8.22 8.37
N GLU A 131 -13.28 -8.41 9.71
CA GLU A 131 -13.72 -7.39 10.66
C GLU A 131 -12.53 -6.89 11.46
N PHE A 132 -12.47 -5.58 11.68
CA PHE A 132 -11.36 -4.95 12.38
C PHE A 132 -11.80 -3.72 13.15
N SER A 133 -10.96 -3.30 14.08
CA SER A 133 -11.08 -2.02 14.78
C SER A 133 -9.82 -1.21 14.62
N CYS A 134 -9.96 0.11 14.59
CA CYS A 134 -8.85 1.03 14.64
C CYS A 134 -9.18 2.19 15.60
N THR A 135 -8.20 2.58 16.39
CA THR A 135 -8.31 3.70 17.32
C THR A 135 -7.61 4.91 16.75
N THR A 136 -8.32 6.02 16.71
CA THR A 136 -7.81 7.32 16.28
C THR A 136 -7.86 8.32 17.42
N PRO A 137 -7.32 9.54 17.26
CA PRO A 137 -7.42 10.57 18.31
C PRO A 137 -8.85 10.97 18.69
N ARG A 138 -9.86 10.71 17.84
CA ARG A 138 -11.25 11.16 18.05
C ARG A 138 -12.23 10.04 18.32
N ALA A 139 -11.99 8.85 17.75
CA ALA A 139 -12.97 7.75 17.83
C ALA A 139 -12.32 6.37 17.78
N ILE A 140 -13.11 5.37 18.09
CA ILE A 140 -12.82 3.96 17.79
C ILE A 140 -13.76 3.55 16.64
N TYR A 141 -13.18 3.14 15.54
CA TYR A 141 -13.92 2.63 14.38
C TYR A 141 -13.90 1.11 14.40
N ILE A 142 -15.07 0.52 14.25
CA ILE A 142 -15.24 -0.93 14.06
C ILE A 142 -15.91 -1.08 12.70
N SER A 143 -15.24 -1.73 11.79
CA SER A 143 -15.68 -1.83 10.39
C SER A 143 -15.37 -3.20 9.80
N SER A 144 -15.94 -3.46 8.63
CA SER A 144 -15.68 -4.67 7.86
C SER A 144 -15.45 -4.38 6.39
N MET A 145 -14.77 -5.30 5.70
CA MET A 145 -14.52 -5.21 4.26
C MET A 145 -14.37 -6.60 3.66
N VAL A 146 -14.78 -6.76 2.40
CA VAL A 146 -14.59 -8.02 1.65
C VAL A 146 -13.17 -8.04 1.09
N LYS A 147 -12.21 -8.27 1.97
CA LYS A 147 -10.77 -8.24 1.66
C LYS A 147 -10.02 -9.22 2.56
N PRO A 148 -8.78 -9.62 2.17
CA PRO A 148 -7.94 -10.46 3.03
C PRO A 148 -7.50 -9.72 4.29
N ALA A 149 -7.04 -10.49 5.28
CA ALA A 149 -6.75 -10.00 6.62
C ALA A 149 -5.58 -8.99 6.71
N TYR A 150 -4.76 -8.83 5.66
CA TYR A 150 -3.74 -7.79 5.62
C TYR A 150 -4.26 -6.40 5.20
N GLN A 151 -5.47 -6.30 4.64
CA GLN A 151 -6.02 -5.01 4.19
C GLN A 151 -6.51 -4.07 5.30
N PRO A 152 -6.98 -4.55 6.48
CA PRO A 152 -7.33 -3.68 7.59
C PRO A 152 -6.26 -2.68 7.99
N GLN A 153 -4.97 -3.02 7.94
CA GLN A 153 -3.89 -2.07 8.23
C GLN A 153 -3.89 -0.87 7.26
N ASN A 154 -4.18 -1.11 5.97
CA ASN A 154 -4.29 -0.05 4.97
C ASN A 154 -5.55 0.79 5.19
N ALA A 155 -6.67 0.13 5.51
CA ALA A 155 -7.92 0.81 5.86
C ALA A 155 -7.75 1.69 7.11
N ALA A 156 -7.10 1.20 8.15
CA ALA A 156 -6.82 1.97 9.36
C ALA A 156 -5.95 3.19 9.08
N CYS A 157 -4.97 3.07 8.18
CA CYS A 157 -4.16 4.19 7.71
C CYS A 157 -5.03 5.25 6.99
N ALA A 158 -5.94 4.82 6.12
CA ALA A 158 -6.86 5.70 5.41
C ALA A 158 -7.85 6.39 6.37
N ILE A 159 -8.41 5.66 7.34
CA ILE A 159 -9.30 6.19 8.38
C ILE A 159 -8.60 7.29 9.16
N MET A 160 -7.39 7.02 9.66
CA MET A 160 -6.59 7.97 10.43
C MET A 160 -6.29 9.25 9.61
N LEU A 161 -5.94 9.07 8.33
CA LEU A 161 -5.64 10.17 7.42
C LEU A 161 -6.90 11.02 7.14
N CYS A 162 -8.02 10.39 6.85
CA CYS A 162 -9.29 11.07 6.56
C CYS A 162 -9.80 11.83 7.79
N GLU A 163 -9.79 11.20 8.97
CA GLU A 163 -10.19 11.86 10.21
C GLU A 163 -9.31 13.08 10.51
N GLY A 164 -7.99 12.91 10.39
CA GLY A 164 -7.02 13.97 10.62
C GLY A 164 -7.18 15.13 9.62
N TYR A 165 -7.40 14.83 8.34
CA TYR A 165 -7.64 15.83 7.30
C TYR A 165 -8.95 16.59 7.49
N LEU A 166 -10.04 15.89 7.81
CA LEU A 166 -11.36 16.51 8.02
C LEU A 166 -11.45 17.21 9.38
N GLY A 167 -10.56 16.92 10.31
CA GLY A 167 -10.53 17.51 11.65
C GLY A 167 -11.73 17.13 12.53
N ARG A 168 -12.48 16.08 12.18
CA ARG A 168 -13.68 15.59 12.87
C ARG A 168 -13.80 14.09 12.76
N GLU A 169 -14.60 13.48 13.64
CA GLU A 169 -15.01 12.09 13.54
C GLU A 169 -15.66 11.80 12.18
N LEU A 170 -15.37 10.63 11.62
CA LEU A 170 -15.96 10.15 10.38
C LEU A 170 -17.38 9.62 10.66
N ASP A 171 -18.24 9.78 9.68
CA ASP A 171 -19.58 9.19 9.68
C ASP A 171 -19.43 7.67 9.49
N HIS A 172 -19.88 6.89 10.48
CA HIS A 172 -19.67 5.44 10.50
C HIS A 172 -20.38 4.73 9.34
N ASP A 173 -21.62 5.15 9.01
CA ASP A 173 -22.37 4.51 7.93
C ASP A 173 -21.71 4.76 6.56
N LYS A 174 -21.18 5.96 6.36
CA LYS A 174 -20.45 6.29 5.12
C LYS A 174 -19.11 5.59 5.06
N LEU A 175 -18.42 5.45 6.18
CA LEU A 175 -17.16 4.73 6.26
C LEU A 175 -17.37 3.26 5.89
N ASP A 176 -18.34 2.59 6.51
CA ASP A 176 -18.67 1.20 6.25
C ASP A 176 -19.07 0.98 4.79
N ALA A 177 -19.93 1.83 4.25
CA ALA A 177 -20.31 1.77 2.84
C ALA A 177 -19.10 1.95 1.90
N SER A 178 -18.17 2.85 2.26
CA SER A 178 -16.96 3.10 1.47
C SER A 178 -16.00 1.91 1.50
N LEU A 179 -15.80 1.30 2.67
CA LEU A 179 -14.90 0.14 2.82
C LEU A 179 -15.47 -1.11 2.14
N MET A 180 -16.78 -1.37 2.30
CA MET A 180 -17.45 -2.47 1.62
C MET A 180 -17.46 -2.33 0.11
N GLY A 181 -17.60 -1.11 -0.40
CA GLY A 181 -17.61 -0.79 -1.82
C GLY A 181 -16.24 -0.48 -2.43
N CYS A 182 -15.15 -0.52 -1.65
CA CYS A 182 -13.82 -0.10 -2.12
C CYS A 182 -13.28 -1.04 -3.20
N PRO A 183 -13.14 -0.59 -4.45
CA PRO A 183 -12.54 -1.39 -5.50
C PRO A 183 -11.02 -1.45 -5.28
N THR A 184 -10.48 -2.67 -5.34
CA THR A 184 -9.02 -2.87 -5.34
C THR A 184 -8.63 -3.81 -6.48
N PRO A 185 -8.79 -3.38 -7.74
CA PRO A 185 -8.51 -4.23 -8.88
C PRO A 185 -7.06 -4.71 -8.84
N GLY A 186 -6.88 -6.03 -9.01
CA GLY A 186 -5.57 -6.67 -8.95
C GLY A 186 -4.92 -6.73 -7.56
N ARG A 187 -5.66 -6.53 -6.48
CA ARG A 187 -5.19 -6.70 -5.09
C ARG A 187 -6.12 -7.68 -4.36
N PHE A 188 -5.81 -8.96 -4.41
CA PHE A 188 -6.66 -10.05 -3.95
C PHE A 188 -8.08 -9.91 -4.54
N ASP A 189 -8.14 -9.67 -5.84
CA ASP A 189 -9.36 -9.31 -6.56
C ASP A 189 -10.11 -10.56 -6.97
N VAL A 190 -11.24 -10.83 -6.31
CA VAL A 190 -12.06 -12.02 -6.51
C VAL A 190 -13.02 -11.80 -7.68
N LEU A 191 -12.73 -12.39 -8.82
CA LEU A 191 -13.55 -12.31 -10.02
C LEU A 191 -14.68 -13.36 -10.06
N GLY A 192 -14.60 -14.40 -9.24
CA GLY A 192 -15.59 -15.45 -9.15
C GLY A 192 -15.18 -16.52 -8.15
N THR A 193 -16.15 -17.18 -7.58
CA THR A 193 -15.95 -18.19 -6.52
C THR A 193 -16.20 -19.63 -6.99
N ASP A 194 -16.89 -19.84 -8.12
CA ASP A 194 -17.15 -21.16 -8.69
C ASP A 194 -16.98 -21.16 -10.22
N PRO A 195 -15.83 -21.62 -10.74
CA PRO A 195 -14.59 -21.90 -10.01
C PRO A 195 -13.95 -20.61 -9.46
N LEU A 196 -13.12 -20.76 -8.43
CA LEU A 196 -12.38 -19.62 -7.87
C LEU A 196 -11.48 -18.99 -8.95
N LYS A 197 -11.69 -17.70 -9.17
CA LYS A 197 -10.87 -16.83 -10.03
C LYS A 197 -10.43 -15.63 -9.24
N LEU A 198 -9.13 -15.50 -9.04
CA LEU A 198 -8.50 -14.47 -8.23
C LEU A 198 -7.36 -13.83 -9.01
N ILE A 199 -7.25 -12.51 -8.93
CA ILE A 199 -6.12 -11.75 -9.49
C ILE A 199 -5.41 -11.02 -8.36
N ASP A 200 -4.08 -11.15 -8.33
CA ASP A 200 -3.22 -10.34 -7.48
C ASP A 200 -1.99 -9.86 -8.27
N ALA A 201 -1.58 -8.63 -8.02
CA ALA A 201 -0.43 -8.01 -8.68
C ALA A 201 0.83 -8.05 -7.80
N CYS A 202 0.97 -9.06 -6.93
CA CYS A 202 2.20 -9.27 -6.18
C CYS A 202 3.39 -9.45 -7.15
N HIS A 203 4.47 -8.70 -6.91
CA HIS A 203 5.58 -8.60 -7.85
C HIS A 203 6.95 -8.50 -7.20
N ASN A 204 7.02 -8.76 -5.89
CA ASN A 204 8.24 -8.95 -5.12
C ASN A 204 7.99 -10.02 -4.05
N PRO A 205 9.04 -10.63 -3.46
CA PRO A 205 8.88 -11.72 -2.50
C PRO A 205 7.93 -11.38 -1.34
N GLN A 206 8.08 -10.19 -0.73
CA GLN A 206 7.24 -9.76 0.39
C GLN A 206 5.74 -9.68 0.03
N SER A 207 5.40 -9.15 -1.15
CA SER A 207 4.01 -9.09 -1.60
C SER A 207 3.45 -10.47 -1.93
N CYS A 208 4.29 -11.38 -2.43
CA CYS A 208 3.93 -12.78 -2.64
C CYS A 208 3.69 -13.51 -1.32
N GLU A 209 4.52 -13.28 -0.31
CA GLU A 209 4.33 -13.82 1.04
C GLU A 209 3.00 -13.36 1.64
N ASN A 210 2.67 -12.08 1.55
CA ASN A 210 1.39 -11.55 2.02
C ASN A 210 0.21 -12.19 1.29
N PHE A 211 0.32 -12.38 -0.02
CA PHE A 211 -0.71 -13.03 -0.82
C PHE A 211 -0.90 -14.50 -0.42
N VAL A 212 0.19 -15.26 -0.26
CA VAL A 212 0.15 -16.67 0.17
C VAL A 212 -0.38 -16.77 1.59
N SER A 213 0.07 -15.93 2.52
CA SER A 213 -0.45 -15.90 3.90
C SER A 213 -1.95 -15.66 3.94
N ALA A 214 -2.49 -14.78 3.10
CA ALA A 214 -3.92 -14.54 3.02
C ALA A 214 -4.70 -15.77 2.51
N LEU A 215 -4.10 -16.56 1.62
CA LEU A 215 -4.70 -17.84 1.19
C LEU A 215 -4.60 -18.91 2.29
N ASP A 216 -3.46 -18.98 3.01
CA ASP A 216 -3.25 -19.91 4.13
C ASP A 216 -4.25 -19.67 5.27
N GLU A 217 -4.56 -18.43 5.56
CA GLU A 217 -5.56 -18.08 6.57
C GLU A 217 -6.98 -18.55 6.23
N ILE A 218 -7.30 -18.56 4.93
CA ILE A 218 -8.63 -18.99 4.43
C ILE A 218 -8.68 -20.50 4.23
N ASP A 219 -7.69 -21.07 3.56
CA ASP A 219 -7.56 -22.51 3.33
C ASP A 219 -6.07 -22.90 3.32
N PRO A 220 -5.58 -23.53 4.40
CA PRO A 220 -4.18 -23.97 4.48
C PRO A 220 -3.88 -25.20 3.59
N CYS A 221 -4.89 -25.84 3.02
CA CYS A 221 -4.73 -27.01 2.17
C CYS A 221 -4.35 -26.59 0.74
N VAL A 222 -3.07 -26.74 0.40
CA VAL A 222 -2.55 -26.36 -0.92
C VAL A 222 -3.30 -27.08 -2.07
N GLU A 223 -3.70 -28.32 -1.87
CA GLU A 223 -4.39 -29.13 -2.88
C GLU A 223 -5.75 -28.56 -3.30
N ASN A 224 -6.40 -27.79 -2.43
CA ASN A 224 -7.67 -27.14 -2.72
C ASN A 224 -7.53 -25.85 -3.55
N ARG A 225 -6.33 -25.30 -3.65
CA ARG A 225 -6.09 -24.04 -4.34
C ARG A 225 -6.23 -24.18 -5.85
N PRO A 226 -6.62 -23.10 -6.55
CA PRO A 226 -6.69 -23.11 -8.01
C PRO A 226 -5.28 -23.23 -8.62
N THR A 227 -5.23 -23.48 -9.94
CA THR A 227 -3.98 -23.37 -10.69
C THR A 227 -3.47 -21.95 -10.68
N LEU A 228 -2.22 -21.75 -10.28
CA LEU A 228 -1.55 -20.45 -10.42
C LEU A 228 -1.15 -20.21 -11.89
N LEU A 229 -1.53 -19.08 -12.45
CA LEU A 229 -0.94 -18.54 -13.67
C LEU A 229 -0.11 -17.32 -13.27
N CYS A 230 1.21 -17.35 -13.49
CA CYS A 230 2.09 -16.26 -13.10
C CYS A 230 3.04 -15.83 -14.21
N ALA A 231 3.41 -14.56 -14.15
CA ALA A 231 4.49 -13.96 -14.91
C ALA A 231 5.17 -12.89 -14.06
N ALA A 232 6.45 -12.65 -14.27
CA ALA A 232 7.21 -11.60 -13.62
C ALA A 232 8.10 -10.89 -14.63
N LEU A 233 8.29 -9.58 -14.44
CA LEU A 233 9.22 -8.79 -15.24
C LEU A 233 10.66 -9.16 -14.86
N ALA A 234 11.57 -9.10 -15.83
CA ALA A 234 12.97 -9.51 -15.66
C ALA A 234 13.78 -8.62 -14.70
N ASP A 235 13.29 -7.42 -14.36
CA ASP A 235 13.92 -6.50 -13.41
C ASP A 235 13.56 -6.80 -11.95
N LYS A 236 12.62 -7.72 -11.72
CA LYS A 236 12.18 -8.15 -10.38
C LYS A 236 13.03 -9.32 -9.84
N ASP A 237 12.93 -9.53 -8.53
CA ASP A 237 13.52 -10.73 -7.90
C ASP A 237 12.68 -11.96 -8.24
N VAL A 238 12.87 -12.46 -9.47
CA VAL A 238 12.12 -13.61 -9.99
C VAL A 238 12.38 -14.86 -9.16
N ALA A 239 13.62 -15.06 -8.66
CA ALA A 239 13.96 -16.21 -7.86
C ALA A 239 13.19 -16.22 -6.53
N GLY A 240 13.20 -15.10 -5.80
CA GLY A 240 12.44 -14.96 -4.56
C GLY A 240 10.93 -15.07 -4.75
N ILE A 241 10.37 -14.54 -5.85
CA ILE A 241 8.95 -14.72 -6.20
C ILE A 241 8.61 -16.19 -6.41
N VAL A 242 9.43 -16.91 -7.17
CA VAL A 242 9.26 -18.33 -7.49
C VAL A 242 9.35 -19.18 -6.23
N ASP A 243 10.31 -18.92 -5.36
CA ASP A 243 10.52 -19.65 -4.10
C ASP A 243 9.30 -19.54 -3.17
N VAL A 244 8.56 -18.42 -3.21
CA VAL A 244 7.34 -18.22 -2.43
C VAL A 244 6.13 -18.84 -3.12
N LEU A 245 5.92 -18.57 -4.41
CA LEU A 245 4.68 -18.93 -5.09
C LEU A 245 4.58 -20.41 -5.49
N ILE A 246 5.67 -21.03 -5.96
CA ILE A 246 5.60 -22.42 -6.47
C ILE A 246 5.13 -23.41 -5.40
N PRO A 247 5.69 -23.44 -4.17
CA PRO A 247 5.26 -24.39 -3.16
C PRO A 247 3.84 -24.14 -2.64
N ALA A 248 3.29 -22.93 -2.87
CA ALA A 248 1.99 -22.54 -2.38
C ALA A 248 0.81 -22.99 -3.27
N PHE A 249 1.05 -23.64 -4.42
CA PHE A 249 0.00 -24.03 -5.34
C PHE A 249 0.20 -25.46 -5.87
N PRO A 250 -0.90 -26.24 -6.08
CA PRO A 250 -0.81 -27.63 -6.55
C PRO A 250 -0.38 -27.72 -8.02
N ARG A 251 -0.63 -26.64 -8.77
CA ARG A 251 -0.22 -26.49 -10.18
C ARG A 251 0.16 -25.05 -10.48
N VAL A 252 1.26 -24.91 -11.21
CA VAL A 252 1.76 -23.60 -11.64
C VAL A 252 1.95 -23.61 -13.15
N VAL A 253 1.44 -22.56 -13.79
CA VAL A 253 1.67 -22.26 -15.21
C VAL A 253 2.41 -20.94 -15.27
N VAL A 254 3.57 -20.93 -15.89
CA VAL A 254 4.38 -19.74 -16.09
C VAL A 254 4.18 -19.24 -17.50
N THR A 255 3.97 -17.96 -17.66
CA THR A 255 3.90 -17.29 -18.95
C THR A 255 4.94 -16.18 -19.03
N GLN A 256 5.17 -15.68 -20.21
CA GLN A 256 6.07 -14.58 -20.46
C GLN A 256 5.25 -13.32 -20.76
N THR A 257 5.68 -12.19 -20.21
CA THR A 257 5.21 -10.87 -20.61
C THR A 257 6.06 -10.42 -21.81
N ASP A 258 5.44 -9.84 -22.80
CA ASP A 258 6.15 -9.27 -23.96
C ASP A 258 6.95 -8.01 -23.58
#